data_43f0f1b8f58c555f6e254f8da5955796
#
_entry.id   43f0f1b8f58c555f6e254f8da5955796
#
_cell.length_a   1.000
_cell.length_b   1.000
_cell.length_c   1.000
_cell.angle_alpha   90.00
_cell.angle_beta   90.00
_cell.angle_gamma   90.00
#
_symmetry.space_group_name_H-M   'P 1'
#
loop_
_entity.id
_entity.type
_entity.pdbx_description
1 polymer ?
#
loop_
_entity_poly.entity_id
_entity_poly.type
_entity_poly.pdbx_seq_one_letter_code
_entity_poly.pdbx_strand_id
1 'polypeptide(L)'
;VIVTQTPAASGVEDAAVAVGARITARWSMINSFAAEVPARSVSALANLPGVRAVLSNSPTVATATVDESRLKSAYPYAVRAEEAWRAGYTGSGVTIAIVDSGIHTADGANSDFGGRISHSVSFHKNAAFTTDRFGHGTHVAAIAAGNGQNGDGAYTGIAPGANLINVKFSDDEGRASEEDLINALQWVYDNRTAYNIRIVNISSTVSTQQSYLESATSAAVEQLWAAGLVVVVSAGNRGGENCATCYAPAHDPFVISVGAVDDAGTRPLTDDFAKGWSSAGETLDGHLKPDITAPGAHITAYMPTGSLRTKAPDNIVDNSYFRMGGTSMAAPVVSGSIALLLEARPDLTPNQVKWLLTKTARAYQGQPSGTPGVLDIWSAITYSGTIGEANQNLTMSPLLDPLSGTINYSNTLWGNTLWGNTLWGNAFEL
;
A
#
# COMPACT_ATOMS: atom_id res chain seq x y z
N VAL A 1 6.36 30.45 -2.88
CA VAL A 1 7.51 31.22 -2.34
C VAL A 1 7.21 31.72 -0.92
N ILE A 2 8.28 32.00 -0.18
CA ILE A 2 8.23 32.74 1.09
C ILE A 2 8.82 34.12 0.84
N VAL A 3 8.06 35.18 1.18
CA VAL A 3 8.49 36.58 1.01
C VAL A 3 8.82 37.16 2.38
N THR A 4 10.06 37.55 2.58
CA THR A 4 10.49 38.27 3.80
C THR A 4 10.45 39.76 3.57
N GLN A 5 9.97 40.51 4.57
CA GLN A 5 9.81 41.95 4.49
C GLN A 5 10.81 42.68 5.38
N THR A 6 11.15 43.91 5.06
CA THR A 6 11.92 44.78 5.96
C THR A 6 11.04 45.21 7.16
N PRO A 7 11.59 45.41 8.36
CA PRO A 7 10.80 45.65 9.58
C PRO A 7 9.83 46.84 9.54
N ALA A 8 10.08 47.82 8.71
CA ALA A 8 9.24 49.01 8.58
C ALA A 8 8.36 49.06 7.32
N ALA A 9 8.33 47.94 6.55
CA ALA A 9 7.60 47.93 5.29
C ALA A 9 6.08 47.88 5.53
N SER A 10 5.35 48.66 4.76
CA SER A 10 3.88 48.63 4.72
C SER A 10 3.41 48.47 3.28
N GLY A 11 2.28 47.79 3.06
CA GLY A 11 1.69 47.61 1.73
C GLY A 11 2.39 46.63 0.82
N VAL A 12 3.39 45.85 1.31
CA VAL A 12 4.12 44.88 0.50
C VAL A 12 3.21 43.76 0.01
N GLU A 13 2.26 43.35 0.83
CA GLU A 13 1.30 42.29 0.43
C GLU A 13 0.38 42.75 -0.69
N ASP A 14 -0.14 43.99 -0.62
CA ASP A 14 -0.98 44.56 -1.69
C ASP A 14 -0.18 44.69 -2.99
N ALA A 15 1.07 45.13 -2.90
CA ALA A 15 1.98 45.20 -4.05
C ALA A 15 2.29 43.81 -4.61
N ALA A 16 2.44 42.79 -3.76
CA ALA A 16 2.63 41.41 -4.20
C ALA A 16 1.40 40.89 -4.93
N VAL A 17 0.19 41.15 -4.44
CA VAL A 17 -1.06 40.79 -5.12
C VAL A 17 -1.17 41.49 -6.47
N ALA A 18 -0.78 42.77 -6.55
CA ALA A 18 -0.78 43.53 -7.82
C ALA A 18 0.14 42.92 -8.90
N VAL A 19 1.21 42.23 -8.54
CA VAL A 19 2.07 41.51 -9.49
C VAL A 19 1.64 40.05 -9.70
N GLY A 20 0.47 39.64 -9.17
CA GLY A 20 -0.14 38.36 -9.42
C GLY A 20 0.13 37.30 -8.34
N ALA A 21 0.58 37.70 -7.14
CA ALA A 21 0.74 36.77 -6.04
C ALA A 21 -0.61 36.50 -5.35
N ARG A 22 -0.82 35.25 -4.92
CA ARG A 22 -1.91 34.84 -4.04
C ARG A 22 -1.32 34.47 -2.68
N ILE A 23 -1.60 35.28 -1.66
CA ILE A 23 -1.08 35.04 -0.31
C ILE A 23 -1.76 33.84 0.32
N THR A 24 -0.95 32.88 0.82
CA THR A 24 -1.41 31.63 1.40
C THR A 24 -1.23 31.53 2.92
N ALA A 25 -0.24 32.24 3.47
CA ALA A 25 0.00 32.28 4.92
C ALA A 25 0.73 33.58 5.32
N ARG A 26 0.67 33.94 6.61
CA ARG A 26 1.34 35.11 7.20
C ARG A 26 1.99 34.74 8.53
N TRP A 27 3.22 35.24 8.75
CA TRP A 27 3.98 35.01 9.98
C TRP A 27 4.57 36.30 10.52
N SER A 28 3.88 36.87 11.52
CA SER A 28 4.34 38.11 12.17
C SER A 28 5.66 37.94 12.90
N MET A 29 5.93 36.74 13.43
CA MET A 29 7.17 36.45 14.17
C MET A 29 8.46 36.59 13.34
N ILE A 30 8.35 36.47 12.03
CA ILE A 30 9.49 36.60 11.09
C ILE A 30 9.25 37.68 10.03
N ASN A 31 8.21 38.48 10.20
CA ASN A 31 7.77 39.53 9.27
C ASN A 31 7.72 39.05 7.82
N SER A 32 7.01 37.96 7.58
CA SER A 32 7.02 37.28 6.29
C SER A 32 5.65 36.70 5.95
N PHE A 33 5.43 36.44 4.67
CA PHE A 33 4.24 35.73 4.19
C PHE A 33 4.60 34.67 3.13
N ALA A 34 3.75 33.64 2.98
CA ALA A 34 3.81 32.73 1.86
C ALA A 34 2.90 33.20 0.74
N ALA A 35 3.31 32.97 -0.50
CA ALA A 35 2.50 33.28 -1.66
C ALA A 35 2.72 32.27 -2.80
N GLU A 36 1.63 31.98 -3.51
CA GLU A 36 1.71 31.38 -4.85
C GLU A 36 1.87 32.49 -5.88
N VAL A 37 2.88 32.35 -6.73
CA VAL A 37 3.26 33.38 -7.70
C VAL A 37 3.55 32.70 -9.04
N PRO A 38 3.04 33.23 -10.18
CA PRO A 38 3.48 32.78 -11.49
C PRO A 38 5.00 32.94 -11.63
N ALA A 39 5.69 31.95 -12.21
CA ALA A 39 7.14 31.96 -12.35
C ALA A 39 7.67 33.26 -12.97
N ARG A 40 6.98 33.81 -13.97
CA ARG A 40 7.31 35.08 -14.63
C ARG A 40 7.23 36.32 -13.71
N SER A 41 6.49 36.25 -12.62
CA SER A 41 6.30 37.36 -11.68
C SER A 41 7.26 37.33 -10.48
N VAL A 42 8.06 36.27 -10.32
CA VAL A 42 8.98 36.12 -9.17
C VAL A 42 10.01 37.27 -9.13
N SER A 43 10.59 37.63 -10.28
CA SER A 43 11.55 38.74 -10.35
C SER A 43 10.89 40.10 -10.04
N ALA A 44 9.66 40.32 -10.49
CA ALA A 44 8.92 41.53 -10.16
C ALA A 44 8.63 41.61 -8.66
N LEU A 45 8.19 40.50 -8.04
CA LEU A 45 7.96 40.37 -6.62
C LEU A 45 9.24 40.65 -5.81
N ALA A 46 10.39 40.12 -6.23
CA ALA A 46 11.64 40.30 -5.53
C ALA A 46 12.17 41.76 -5.56
N ASN A 47 11.73 42.55 -6.54
CA ASN A 47 12.13 43.95 -6.70
C ASN A 47 11.12 44.96 -6.09
N LEU A 48 10.05 44.48 -5.42
CA LEU A 48 9.10 45.38 -4.77
C LEU A 48 9.74 46.11 -3.57
N PRO A 49 9.44 47.38 -3.39
CA PRO A 49 9.86 48.13 -2.20
C PRO A 49 9.40 47.43 -0.92
N GLY A 50 10.32 47.23 0.02
CA GLY A 50 10.03 46.58 1.28
C GLY A 50 10.15 45.04 1.27
N VAL A 51 10.35 44.42 0.11
CA VAL A 51 10.73 42.98 0.03
C VAL A 51 12.22 42.88 0.32
N ARG A 52 12.60 42.06 1.30
CA ARG A 52 13.98 41.76 1.65
C ARG A 52 14.51 40.57 0.87
N ALA A 53 13.70 39.52 0.72
CA ALA A 53 14.03 38.33 -0.04
C ALA A 53 12.78 37.57 -0.47
N VAL A 54 12.88 36.89 -1.57
CA VAL A 54 11.92 35.88 -2.04
C VAL A 54 12.61 34.54 -2.03
N LEU A 55 12.17 33.63 -1.17
CA LEU A 55 12.77 32.32 -0.92
C LEU A 55 11.87 31.23 -1.47
N SER A 56 12.45 30.11 -1.84
CA SER A 56 11.68 28.91 -2.18
C SER A 56 10.92 28.42 -0.96
N ASN A 57 9.65 28.08 -1.13
CA ASN A 57 8.90 27.29 -0.15
C ASN A 57 9.24 25.82 -0.37
N SER A 58 10.38 25.41 0.15
CA SER A 58 10.89 24.06 -0.02
C SER A 58 10.10 23.09 0.86
N PRO A 59 9.82 21.87 0.38
CA PRO A 59 9.21 20.84 1.21
C PRO A 59 10.12 20.53 2.41
N THR A 60 9.50 20.36 3.58
CA THR A 60 10.17 19.84 4.76
C THR A 60 10.11 18.32 4.72
N VAL A 61 11.25 17.67 4.78
CA VAL A 61 11.34 16.20 4.93
C VAL A 61 11.56 15.89 6.40
N ALA A 62 10.88 14.86 6.88
CA ALA A 62 11.16 14.32 8.21
C ALA A 62 12.61 13.81 8.24
N THR A 63 13.36 14.20 9.27
CA THR A 63 14.77 13.77 9.44
C THR A 63 14.91 12.39 10.10
N ALA A 64 13.80 11.69 10.40
CA ALA A 64 13.82 10.32 10.87
C ALA A 64 14.14 9.38 9.69
N THR A 65 15.40 9.12 9.48
CA THR A 65 15.88 8.11 8.54
C THR A 65 15.85 6.74 9.21
N VAL A 66 15.53 5.69 8.42
CA VAL A 66 15.72 4.30 8.87
C VAL A 66 17.20 4.05 9.08
N ASP A 67 17.58 3.51 10.24
CA ASP A 67 18.96 3.10 10.51
C ASP A 67 19.22 1.74 9.87
N GLU A 68 19.67 1.75 8.61
CA GLU A 68 19.93 0.55 7.82
C GLU A 68 21.02 -0.36 8.45
N SER A 69 21.89 0.18 9.30
CA SER A 69 22.93 -0.63 9.95
C SER A 69 22.36 -1.68 10.91
N ARG A 70 21.13 -1.48 11.38
CA ARG A 70 20.40 -2.38 12.27
C ARG A 70 19.52 -3.38 11.55
N LEU A 71 19.22 -3.12 10.25
CA LEU A 71 18.25 -3.91 9.49
C LEU A 71 18.77 -5.32 9.22
N LYS A 72 18.03 -6.32 9.70
CA LYS A 72 18.28 -7.75 9.49
C LYS A 72 17.44 -8.33 8.34
N SER A 73 16.34 -7.69 7.97
CA SER A 73 15.51 -8.11 6.84
C SER A 73 16.16 -7.76 5.51
N ALA A 74 16.12 -8.68 4.54
CA ALA A 74 16.64 -8.47 3.19
C ALA A 74 15.60 -7.83 2.26
N TYR A 75 14.30 -8.12 2.44
CA TYR A 75 13.25 -7.72 1.54
C TYR A 75 13.17 -6.20 1.24
N PRO A 76 13.51 -5.27 2.14
CA PRO A 76 13.53 -3.85 1.78
C PRO A 76 14.60 -3.51 0.74
N TYR A 77 15.75 -4.21 0.78
CA TYR A 77 16.82 -4.06 -0.21
C TYR A 77 16.46 -4.69 -1.53
N ALA A 78 15.79 -5.84 -1.52
CA ALA A 78 15.35 -6.52 -2.74
C ALA A 78 14.43 -5.63 -3.59
N VAL A 79 13.63 -4.75 -2.98
CA VAL A 79 12.77 -3.79 -3.69
C VAL A 79 13.36 -2.37 -3.75
N ARG A 80 14.58 -2.15 -3.23
CA ARG A 80 15.29 -0.85 -3.17
C ARG A 80 14.51 0.23 -2.39
N ALA A 81 13.84 -0.16 -1.31
CA ALA A 81 13.18 0.78 -0.42
C ALA A 81 14.19 1.65 0.34
N GLU A 82 15.39 1.12 0.63
CA GLU A 82 16.46 1.86 1.30
C GLU A 82 16.93 3.09 0.52
N GLU A 83 16.88 3.05 -0.81
CA GLU A 83 17.19 4.21 -1.64
C GLU A 83 16.14 5.32 -1.47
N ALA A 84 14.88 4.95 -1.35
CA ALA A 84 13.80 5.89 -1.05
C ALA A 84 13.97 6.49 0.36
N TRP A 85 14.34 5.68 1.36
CA TRP A 85 14.62 6.16 2.72
C TRP A 85 15.78 7.14 2.75
N ARG A 86 16.88 6.87 2.05
CA ARG A 86 18.03 7.80 1.90
C ARG A 86 17.63 9.12 1.25
N ALA A 87 16.64 9.10 0.36
CA ALA A 87 16.06 10.28 -0.26
C ALA A 87 15.03 11.00 0.64
N GLY A 88 14.72 10.44 1.83
CA GLY A 88 13.80 11.02 2.82
C GLY A 88 12.36 10.55 2.72
N TYR A 89 12.03 9.59 1.84
CA TYR A 89 10.69 9.05 1.70
C TYR A 89 10.49 7.86 2.65
N THR A 90 9.48 7.94 3.50
CA THR A 90 9.12 6.90 4.50
C THR A 90 7.66 6.49 4.43
N GLY A 91 6.89 7.00 3.46
CA GLY A 91 5.45 6.84 3.33
C GLY A 91 4.65 7.89 4.14
N SER A 92 5.31 8.94 4.60
CA SER A 92 4.68 10.00 5.41
C SER A 92 3.54 10.67 4.66
N GLY A 93 2.41 10.91 5.35
CA GLY A 93 1.22 11.54 4.77
C GLY A 93 0.35 10.59 3.93
N VAL A 94 0.77 9.34 3.69
CA VAL A 94 -0.01 8.33 2.96
C VAL A 94 -0.67 7.38 3.95
N THR A 95 -1.94 7.03 3.71
CA THR A 95 -2.69 6.07 4.52
C THR A 95 -2.93 4.78 3.75
N ILE A 96 -2.60 3.64 4.38
CA ILE A 96 -2.85 2.29 3.88
C ILE A 96 -3.98 1.66 4.71
N ALA A 97 -5.07 1.24 4.07
CA ALA A 97 -6.07 0.40 4.70
C ALA A 97 -5.63 -1.08 4.61
N ILE A 98 -5.45 -1.72 5.75
CA ILE A 98 -5.16 -3.15 5.87
C ILE A 98 -6.48 -3.88 6.09
N VAL A 99 -6.97 -4.53 5.05
CA VAL A 99 -8.19 -5.34 5.05
C VAL A 99 -7.80 -6.78 5.31
N ASP A 100 -7.87 -7.21 6.60
CA ASP A 100 -7.25 -8.45 7.06
C ASP A 100 -7.90 -8.97 8.37
N SER A 101 -7.21 -9.79 9.15
CA SER A 101 -7.67 -10.34 10.42
C SER A 101 -7.65 -9.35 11.60
N GLY A 102 -7.30 -8.11 11.34
CA GLY A 102 -7.11 -7.06 12.34
C GLY A 102 -5.66 -6.62 12.46
N ILE A 103 -5.38 -5.67 13.34
CA ILE A 103 -4.03 -5.26 13.74
C ILE A 103 -3.97 -5.28 15.27
N HIS A 104 -2.87 -5.77 15.84
CA HIS A 104 -2.63 -5.70 17.27
C HIS A 104 -2.44 -4.25 17.71
N THR A 105 -3.31 -3.77 18.58
CA THR A 105 -3.35 -2.36 19.02
C THR A 105 -3.10 -2.18 20.51
N ALA A 106 -2.96 -3.28 21.28
CA ALA A 106 -2.88 -3.22 22.74
C ALA A 106 -1.63 -2.47 23.24
N ASP A 107 -0.53 -2.51 22.49
CA ASP A 107 0.74 -1.86 22.89
C ASP A 107 0.77 -0.36 22.56
N GLY A 108 -0.25 0.15 21.85
CA GLY A 108 -0.37 1.58 21.53
C GLY A 108 0.88 2.15 20.87
N ALA A 109 1.43 3.23 21.43
CA ALA A 109 2.64 3.87 20.94
C ALA A 109 3.92 3.03 21.12
N ASN A 110 3.88 1.98 21.94
CA ASN A 110 5.00 1.06 22.14
C ASN A 110 5.02 -0.09 21.13
N SER A 111 4.03 -0.18 20.24
CA SER A 111 4.05 -1.13 19.12
C SER A 111 4.92 -0.63 17.98
N ASP A 112 5.28 -1.51 17.05
CA ASP A 112 5.99 -1.11 15.81
C ASP A 112 5.17 -0.16 14.91
N PHE A 113 3.94 0.16 15.30
CA PHE A 113 3.12 1.14 14.60
C PHE A 113 3.21 2.55 15.19
N GLY A 114 3.77 2.73 16.40
CA GLY A 114 4.08 4.04 16.99
C GLY A 114 2.89 5.01 17.06
N GLY A 115 1.65 4.50 17.22
CA GLY A 115 0.44 5.31 17.22
C GLY A 115 -0.09 5.71 15.83
N ARG A 116 0.46 5.19 14.73
CA ARG A 116 0.05 5.49 13.34
C ARG A 116 -1.19 4.71 12.85
N ILE A 117 -1.81 3.88 13.69
CA ILE A 117 -3.11 3.28 13.41
C ILE A 117 -4.18 4.32 13.74
N SER A 118 -4.67 5.04 12.74
CA SER A 118 -5.59 6.18 12.96
C SER A 118 -7.03 5.76 13.21
N HIS A 119 -7.43 4.57 12.77
CA HIS A 119 -8.76 4.03 13.01
C HIS A 119 -8.78 2.51 12.98
N SER A 120 -9.76 1.89 13.66
CA SER A 120 -9.97 0.44 13.67
C SER A 120 -11.44 0.11 13.61
N VAL A 121 -11.84 -0.78 12.70
CA VAL A 121 -13.21 -1.23 12.48
C VAL A 121 -13.24 -2.74 12.23
N SER A 122 -14.37 -3.41 12.58
CA SER A 122 -14.57 -4.84 12.36
C SER A 122 -15.92 -5.11 11.71
N PHE A 123 -15.94 -6.03 10.74
CA PHE A 123 -17.13 -6.41 9.97
C PHE A 123 -17.58 -7.85 10.21
N HIS A 124 -16.73 -8.70 10.77
CA HIS A 124 -17.12 -10.06 11.06
C HIS A 124 -18.03 -10.12 12.32
N LYS A 125 -19.21 -10.72 12.18
CA LYS A 125 -20.23 -10.81 13.25
C LYS A 125 -19.76 -11.48 14.54
N ASN A 126 -18.79 -12.38 14.46
CA ASN A 126 -18.22 -13.10 15.60
C ASN A 126 -16.93 -12.45 16.12
N ALA A 127 -16.47 -11.34 15.54
CA ALA A 127 -15.31 -10.60 16.02
C ALA A 127 -15.75 -9.59 17.09
N ALA A 128 -15.57 -9.93 18.35
CA ALA A 128 -15.91 -9.02 19.47
C ALA A 128 -15.03 -7.77 19.53
N PHE A 129 -13.86 -7.79 18.87
CA PHE A 129 -12.84 -6.74 18.95
C PHE A 129 -12.19 -6.50 17.59
N THR A 130 -11.67 -5.30 17.40
CA THR A 130 -10.89 -4.94 16.19
C THR A 130 -9.44 -5.43 16.24
N THR A 131 -8.94 -5.81 17.42
CA THR A 131 -7.57 -6.32 17.59
C THR A 131 -7.40 -7.67 16.91
N ASP A 132 -6.19 -7.93 16.45
CA ASP A 132 -5.83 -9.17 15.77
C ASP A 132 -5.50 -10.27 16.79
N ARG A 133 -6.34 -11.29 16.84
CA ARG A 133 -6.10 -12.50 17.64
C ARG A 133 -5.60 -13.68 16.82
N PHE A 134 -5.65 -13.57 15.50
CA PHE A 134 -5.10 -14.55 14.58
C PHE A 134 -3.59 -14.30 14.36
N GLY A 135 -3.19 -13.03 14.13
CA GLY A 135 -1.81 -12.58 13.98
C GLY A 135 -1.44 -12.19 12.54
N HIS A 136 -2.19 -12.65 11.54
CA HIS A 136 -1.85 -12.44 10.12
C HIS A 136 -1.89 -10.96 9.73
N GLY A 137 -2.95 -10.24 10.03
CA GLY A 137 -3.09 -8.83 9.65
C GLY A 137 -2.09 -7.91 10.35
N THR A 138 -1.68 -8.26 11.58
CA THR A 138 -0.60 -7.54 12.27
C THR A 138 0.73 -7.71 11.55
N HIS A 139 1.05 -8.93 11.12
CA HIS A 139 2.27 -9.22 10.36
C HIS A 139 2.26 -8.50 9.00
N VAL A 140 1.15 -8.54 8.27
CA VAL A 140 0.92 -7.82 7.01
C VAL A 140 1.11 -6.30 7.20
N ALA A 141 0.47 -5.73 8.22
CA ALA A 141 0.61 -4.30 8.54
C ALA A 141 2.06 -3.91 8.85
N ALA A 142 2.79 -4.79 9.56
CA ALA A 142 4.18 -4.54 9.93
C ALA A 142 5.13 -4.60 8.73
N ILE A 143 4.91 -5.49 7.77
CA ILE A 143 5.66 -5.51 6.51
C ILE A 143 5.44 -4.19 5.75
N ALA A 144 4.19 -3.73 5.65
CA ALA A 144 3.89 -2.50 4.95
C ALA A 144 4.46 -1.26 5.65
N ALA A 145 4.27 -1.14 6.99
CA ALA A 145 4.49 0.12 7.70
C ALA A 145 5.02 -0.01 9.15
N GLY A 146 5.58 -1.15 9.54
CA GLY A 146 6.22 -1.28 10.84
C GLY A 146 7.49 -0.42 10.94
N ASN A 147 7.71 0.24 12.08
CA ASN A 147 8.93 1.04 12.32
C ASN A 147 10.07 0.24 12.98
N GLY A 148 9.86 -1.04 13.28
CA GLY A 148 10.86 -1.91 13.87
C GLY A 148 11.24 -1.58 15.32
N GLN A 149 10.47 -0.73 16.00
CA GLN A 149 10.79 -0.20 17.34
C GLN A 149 11.05 -1.30 18.38
N ASN A 150 10.27 -2.38 18.33
CA ASN A 150 10.42 -3.49 19.29
C ASN A 150 11.67 -4.37 19.03
N GLY A 151 12.26 -4.25 17.85
CA GLY A 151 13.48 -4.96 17.43
C GLY A 151 14.67 -4.03 17.22
N ASP A 152 14.65 -2.84 17.80
CA ASP A 152 15.71 -1.84 17.64
C ASP A 152 16.06 -1.54 16.17
N GLY A 153 15.04 -1.53 15.30
CA GLY A 153 15.15 -1.29 13.86
C GLY A 153 15.42 -2.54 13.01
N ALA A 154 15.63 -3.71 13.62
CA ALA A 154 16.04 -4.92 12.89
C ALA A 154 15.02 -5.41 11.84
N TYR A 155 13.76 -5.14 12.04
CA TYR A 155 12.66 -5.63 11.20
C TYR A 155 11.72 -4.48 10.78
N THR A 156 12.30 -3.36 10.38
CA THR A 156 11.55 -2.21 9.85
C THR A 156 10.86 -2.59 8.55
N GLY A 157 9.58 -2.23 8.42
CA GLY A 157 8.78 -2.40 7.21
C GLY A 157 9.13 -1.40 6.12
N ILE A 158 8.47 -1.52 4.97
CA ILE A 158 8.81 -0.74 3.76
C ILE A 158 8.54 0.76 3.93
N ALA A 159 7.39 1.13 4.51
CA ALA A 159 6.98 2.54 4.66
C ALA A 159 6.75 2.91 6.13
N PRO A 160 7.81 3.00 6.96
CA PRO A 160 7.69 3.15 8.40
C PRO A 160 7.07 4.48 8.86
N GLY A 161 6.84 5.43 7.96
CA GLY A 161 6.15 6.69 8.20
C GLY A 161 4.68 6.70 7.75
N ALA A 162 4.19 5.67 7.05
CA ALA A 162 2.81 5.61 6.57
C ALA A 162 1.80 5.44 7.71
N ASN A 163 0.61 6.04 7.55
CA ASN A 163 -0.52 5.80 8.44
C ASN A 163 -1.25 4.52 8.06
N LEU A 164 -1.91 3.92 9.05
CA LEU A 164 -2.67 2.68 8.87
C LEU A 164 -4.13 2.86 9.29
N ILE A 165 -5.01 2.20 8.56
CA ILE A 165 -6.39 1.91 8.97
C ILE A 165 -6.51 0.40 9.15
N ASN A 166 -6.95 -0.02 10.31
CA ASN A 166 -7.22 -1.40 10.65
C ASN A 166 -8.66 -1.76 10.26
N VAL A 167 -8.82 -2.57 9.22
CA VAL A 167 -10.13 -3.01 8.72
C VAL A 167 -10.21 -4.52 8.87
N LYS A 168 -10.72 -4.98 10.02
CA LYS A 168 -10.86 -6.40 10.33
C LYS A 168 -12.12 -6.95 9.68
N PHE A 169 -11.97 -8.00 8.87
CA PHE A 169 -13.11 -8.68 8.24
C PHE A 169 -13.20 -10.18 8.56
N SER A 170 -12.24 -10.75 9.28
CA SER A 170 -12.29 -12.16 9.71
C SER A 170 -12.55 -12.31 11.22
N ASP A 171 -12.91 -13.52 11.63
CA ASP A 171 -12.96 -13.90 13.05
C ASP A 171 -11.53 -14.05 13.65
N ASP A 172 -11.47 -14.48 14.90
CA ASP A 172 -10.23 -14.66 15.65
C ASP A 172 -9.42 -15.90 15.23
N GLU A 173 -9.97 -16.74 14.36
CA GLU A 173 -9.30 -17.89 13.73
C GLU A 173 -8.94 -17.63 12.25
N GLY A 174 -9.18 -16.44 11.75
CA GLY A 174 -8.86 -16.04 10.38
C GLY A 174 -9.91 -16.46 9.35
N ARG A 175 -11.14 -16.83 9.76
CA ARG A 175 -12.23 -17.22 8.86
C ARG A 175 -13.11 -16.02 8.56
N ALA A 176 -13.56 -15.91 7.32
CA ALA A 176 -14.47 -14.85 6.88
C ALA A 176 -15.34 -15.33 5.71
N SER A 177 -16.39 -14.60 5.43
CA SER A 177 -17.20 -14.74 4.23
C SER A 177 -16.84 -13.65 3.20
N GLU A 178 -17.28 -13.85 1.96
CA GLU A 178 -17.20 -12.82 0.92
C GLU A 178 -18.02 -11.58 1.32
N GLU A 179 -19.16 -11.76 1.99
CA GLU A 179 -19.98 -10.67 2.54
C GLU A 179 -19.17 -9.80 3.52
N ASP A 180 -18.41 -10.41 4.44
CA ASP A 180 -17.59 -9.68 5.41
C ASP A 180 -16.52 -8.85 4.69
N LEU A 181 -15.91 -9.40 3.63
CA LEU A 181 -14.92 -8.69 2.80
C LEU A 181 -15.58 -7.51 2.07
N ILE A 182 -16.72 -7.72 1.40
CA ILE A 182 -17.41 -6.64 0.66
C ILE A 182 -17.86 -5.53 1.61
N ASN A 183 -18.37 -5.85 2.80
CA ASN A 183 -18.72 -4.87 3.83
C ASN A 183 -17.49 -4.04 4.27
N ALA A 184 -16.34 -4.70 4.42
CA ALA A 184 -15.07 -4.03 4.74
C ALA A 184 -14.65 -3.07 3.61
N LEU A 185 -14.74 -3.50 2.35
CA LEU A 185 -14.42 -2.68 1.17
C LEU A 185 -15.38 -1.50 1.02
N GLN A 186 -16.68 -1.70 1.27
CA GLN A 186 -17.67 -0.63 1.28
C GLN A 186 -17.32 0.44 2.32
N TRP A 187 -16.96 0.03 3.53
CA TRP A 187 -16.53 0.99 4.56
C TRP A 187 -15.30 1.79 4.13
N VAL A 188 -14.31 1.13 3.51
CA VAL A 188 -13.11 1.81 2.97
C VAL A 188 -13.52 2.85 1.93
N TYR A 189 -14.42 2.49 1.01
CA TYR A 189 -14.95 3.40 -0.01
C TYR A 189 -15.61 4.62 0.62
N ASP A 190 -16.50 4.44 1.59
CA ASP A 190 -17.25 5.52 2.23
C ASP A 190 -16.35 6.46 3.04
N ASN A 191 -15.27 5.93 3.61
CA ASN A 191 -14.39 6.65 4.52
C ASN A 191 -13.06 7.09 3.88
N ARG A 192 -12.82 6.82 2.59
CA ARG A 192 -11.55 7.10 1.90
C ARG A 192 -11.08 8.53 2.02
N THR A 193 -12.00 9.49 1.92
CA THR A 193 -11.69 10.92 2.00
C THR A 193 -11.45 11.35 3.45
N ALA A 194 -12.26 10.87 4.40
CA ALA A 194 -12.16 11.23 5.82
C ALA A 194 -10.81 10.83 6.43
N TYR A 195 -10.27 9.69 6.01
CA TYR A 195 -8.98 9.17 6.51
C TYR A 195 -7.84 9.29 5.49
N ASN A 196 -8.03 9.99 4.38
CA ASN A 196 -7.05 10.12 3.29
C ASN A 196 -6.47 8.76 2.85
N ILE A 197 -7.34 7.75 2.70
CA ILE A 197 -6.92 6.42 2.26
C ILE A 197 -6.52 6.48 0.80
N ARG A 198 -5.29 6.06 0.48
CA ARG A 198 -4.75 6.03 -0.87
C ARG A 198 -4.47 4.61 -1.36
N ILE A 199 -4.28 3.68 -0.43
CA ILE A 199 -3.87 2.30 -0.71
C ILE A 199 -4.76 1.36 0.09
N VAL A 200 -5.18 0.26 -0.53
CA VAL A 200 -5.91 -0.83 0.11
C VAL A 200 -5.12 -2.11 -0.09
N ASN A 201 -4.68 -2.72 1.00
CA ASN A 201 -4.01 -4.03 0.99
C ASN A 201 -4.99 -5.13 1.35
N ILE A 202 -5.15 -6.12 0.48
CA ILE A 202 -5.98 -7.30 0.68
C ILE A 202 -5.10 -8.54 0.52
N SER A 203 -4.71 -9.14 1.64
CA SER A 203 -3.86 -10.34 1.66
C SER A 203 -4.69 -11.63 1.74
N SER A 204 -5.75 -11.72 0.94
CA SER A 204 -6.67 -12.85 0.88
C SER A 204 -7.34 -12.99 -0.48
N THR A 205 -7.90 -14.16 -0.76
CA THR A 205 -8.72 -14.43 -1.96
C THR A 205 -9.95 -15.23 -1.56
N VAL A 206 -11.05 -15.08 -2.31
CA VAL A 206 -12.22 -15.98 -2.18
C VAL A 206 -11.82 -17.41 -2.60
N SER A 207 -12.64 -18.40 -2.25
CA SER A 207 -12.33 -19.81 -2.49
C SER A 207 -12.92 -20.36 -3.79
N THR A 208 -13.69 -19.54 -4.55
CA THR A 208 -14.39 -19.97 -5.77
C THR A 208 -13.72 -19.37 -7.00
N GLN A 209 -13.44 -20.20 -7.99
CA GLN A 209 -12.99 -19.75 -9.33
C GLN A 209 -14.19 -19.16 -10.09
N GLN A 210 -14.00 -17.98 -10.65
CA GLN A 210 -15.05 -17.28 -11.43
C GLN A 210 -14.42 -16.23 -12.36
N SER A 211 -15.20 -15.74 -13.31
CA SER A 211 -14.85 -14.55 -14.11
C SER A 211 -14.87 -13.30 -13.23
N TYR A 212 -13.96 -12.34 -13.47
CA TYR A 212 -14.01 -11.07 -12.77
C TYR A 212 -15.29 -10.27 -13.10
N LEU A 213 -15.85 -10.48 -14.28
CA LEU A 213 -17.10 -9.85 -14.73
C LEU A 213 -18.33 -10.30 -13.91
N GLU A 214 -18.26 -11.46 -13.26
CA GLU A 214 -19.34 -12.08 -12.48
C GLU A 214 -19.10 -12.02 -10.98
N SER A 215 -17.96 -11.49 -10.54
CA SER A 215 -17.54 -11.44 -9.14
C SER A 215 -17.97 -10.15 -8.46
N ALA A 216 -18.75 -10.27 -7.39
CA ALA A 216 -19.12 -9.12 -6.56
C ALA A 216 -17.90 -8.49 -5.87
N THR A 217 -16.94 -9.33 -5.44
CA THR A 217 -15.67 -8.84 -4.87
C THR A 217 -14.85 -8.08 -5.90
N SER A 218 -14.79 -8.53 -7.17
CA SER A 218 -14.14 -7.80 -8.25
C SER A 218 -14.80 -6.46 -8.49
N ALA A 219 -16.12 -6.41 -8.61
CA ALA A 219 -16.85 -5.15 -8.74
C ALA A 219 -16.54 -4.18 -7.57
N ALA A 220 -16.43 -4.68 -6.33
CA ALA A 220 -16.10 -3.86 -5.19
C ALA A 220 -14.68 -3.26 -5.27
N VAL A 221 -13.67 -4.03 -5.68
CA VAL A 221 -12.29 -3.51 -5.82
C VAL A 221 -12.15 -2.59 -7.04
N GLU A 222 -12.87 -2.84 -8.13
CA GLU A 222 -12.95 -1.93 -9.27
C GLU A 222 -13.55 -0.58 -8.87
N GLN A 223 -14.58 -0.57 -8.02
CA GLN A 223 -15.16 0.67 -7.50
C GLN A 223 -14.16 1.47 -6.67
N LEU A 224 -13.35 0.80 -5.83
CA LEU A 224 -12.26 1.46 -5.11
C LEU A 224 -11.20 2.04 -6.07
N TRP A 225 -10.84 1.28 -7.10
CA TRP A 225 -9.89 1.70 -8.14
C TRP A 225 -10.38 2.94 -8.89
N ALA A 226 -11.64 2.94 -9.33
CA ALA A 226 -12.29 4.07 -10.00
C ALA A 226 -12.37 5.30 -9.08
N ALA A 227 -12.49 5.10 -7.77
CA ALA A 227 -12.48 6.16 -6.76
C ALA A 227 -11.07 6.71 -6.45
N GLY A 228 -10.01 6.24 -7.13
CA GLY A 228 -8.64 6.73 -7.00
C GLY A 228 -7.80 6.04 -5.93
N LEU A 229 -8.24 4.89 -5.41
CA LEU A 229 -7.46 4.09 -4.46
C LEU A 229 -6.65 3.02 -5.21
N VAL A 230 -5.39 2.85 -4.85
CA VAL A 230 -4.58 1.75 -5.37
C VAL A 230 -4.89 0.48 -4.57
N VAL A 231 -5.46 -0.52 -5.22
CA VAL A 231 -5.82 -1.80 -4.59
C VAL A 231 -4.72 -2.82 -4.88
N VAL A 232 -4.10 -3.34 -3.83
CA VAL A 232 -3.02 -4.33 -3.88
C VAL A 232 -3.51 -5.63 -3.27
N VAL A 233 -3.38 -6.72 -4.00
CA VAL A 233 -3.94 -8.02 -3.63
C VAL A 233 -2.91 -9.12 -3.73
N SER A 234 -2.88 -10.05 -2.78
CA SER A 234 -2.08 -11.27 -2.90
C SER A 234 -2.60 -12.16 -4.02
N ALA A 235 -1.71 -12.66 -4.89
CA ALA A 235 -2.09 -13.50 -6.05
C ALA A 235 -2.68 -14.88 -5.64
N GLY A 236 -2.43 -15.31 -4.42
CA GLY A 236 -2.79 -16.63 -3.90
C GLY A 236 -1.60 -17.59 -3.86
N ASN A 237 -1.78 -18.66 -3.07
CA ASN A 237 -0.71 -19.66 -2.82
C ASN A 237 -1.11 -21.04 -3.35
N ARG A 238 -1.59 -21.08 -4.61
CA ARG A 238 -2.18 -22.26 -5.26
C ARG A 238 -1.38 -22.69 -6.52
N GLY A 239 -0.08 -22.40 -6.55
CA GLY A 239 0.76 -22.48 -7.73
C GLY A 239 0.69 -23.79 -8.56
N GLY A 240 0.28 -24.90 -7.96
CA GLY A 240 0.10 -26.18 -8.67
C GLY A 240 -1.33 -26.48 -9.11
N GLU A 241 -2.29 -25.62 -8.82
CA GLU A 241 -3.70 -25.84 -9.14
C GLU A 241 -4.01 -25.41 -10.59
N ASN A 242 -5.03 -26.06 -11.18
CA ASN A 242 -5.58 -25.58 -12.44
C ASN A 242 -6.26 -24.23 -12.22
N CYS A 243 -5.93 -23.24 -13.04
CA CYS A 243 -6.39 -21.87 -12.89
C CYS A 243 -6.09 -21.26 -11.50
N ALA A 244 -4.85 -21.42 -11.02
CA ALA A 244 -4.41 -20.92 -9.72
C ALA A 244 -4.65 -19.40 -9.51
N THR A 245 -4.85 -18.66 -10.59
CA THR A 245 -5.08 -17.21 -10.64
C THR A 245 -6.54 -16.80 -10.84
N CYS A 246 -7.50 -17.74 -10.78
CA CYS A 246 -8.92 -17.48 -11.09
C CYS A 246 -9.78 -17.11 -9.86
N TYR A 247 -9.17 -16.59 -8.82
CA TYR A 247 -9.82 -16.29 -7.54
C TYR A 247 -9.89 -14.79 -7.27
N ALA A 248 -11.09 -14.29 -6.95
CA ALA A 248 -11.29 -12.88 -6.62
C ALA A 248 -10.59 -12.50 -5.28
N PRO A 249 -10.12 -11.26 -5.16
CA PRO A 249 -10.04 -10.22 -6.17
C PRO A 249 -8.73 -10.27 -7.01
N ALA A 250 -7.86 -11.24 -6.81
CA ALA A 250 -6.54 -11.31 -7.44
C ALA A 250 -6.57 -11.49 -8.96
N HIS A 251 -7.65 -12.08 -9.51
CA HIS A 251 -7.85 -12.29 -10.94
C HIS A 251 -8.24 -11.01 -11.68
N ASP A 252 -8.71 -10.00 -10.96
CA ASP A 252 -9.24 -8.76 -11.52
C ASP A 252 -8.14 -7.97 -12.26
N PRO A 253 -8.38 -7.51 -13.50
CA PRO A 253 -7.37 -6.78 -14.25
C PRO A 253 -7.08 -5.38 -13.70
N PHE A 254 -7.99 -4.76 -12.94
CA PHE A 254 -7.79 -3.41 -12.42
C PHE A 254 -6.87 -3.36 -11.19
N VAL A 255 -6.87 -4.38 -10.34
CA VAL A 255 -6.01 -4.40 -9.15
C VAL A 255 -4.54 -4.69 -9.47
N ILE A 256 -3.65 -4.48 -8.50
CA ILE A 256 -2.27 -4.95 -8.55
C ILE A 256 -2.19 -6.29 -7.82
N SER A 257 -2.20 -7.38 -8.57
CA SER A 257 -2.02 -8.74 -8.06
C SER A 257 -0.53 -9.02 -7.87
N VAL A 258 -0.14 -9.49 -6.67
CA VAL A 258 1.25 -9.64 -6.26
C VAL A 258 1.62 -11.10 -6.04
N GLY A 259 2.56 -11.60 -6.82
CA GLY A 259 3.20 -12.89 -6.64
C GLY A 259 4.40 -12.83 -5.70
N ALA A 260 4.85 -13.99 -5.23
CA ALA A 260 5.95 -14.10 -4.28
C ALA A 260 7.22 -14.65 -4.88
N VAL A 261 8.35 -14.01 -4.57
CA VAL A 261 9.70 -14.54 -4.72
C VAL A 261 10.33 -14.78 -3.35
N ASP A 262 11.33 -15.65 -3.32
CA ASP A 262 12.24 -15.82 -2.18
C ASP A 262 13.49 -14.98 -2.46
N ASP A 263 13.81 -14.04 -1.56
CA ASP A 263 15.01 -13.21 -1.65
C ASP A 263 16.25 -13.89 -1.05
N ALA A 264 16.13 -15.20 -0.73
CA ALA A 264 17.18 -16.03 -0.12
C ALA A 264 17.77 -15.40 1.17
N GLY A 265 17.13 -14.37 1.74
CA GLY A 265 17.64 -13.59 2.87
C GLY A 265 18.87 -12.74 2.51
N THR A 266 19.09 -12.44 1.24
CA THR A 266 20.22 -11.65 0.72
C THR A 266 19.78 -10.37 0.04
N ARG A 267 20.71 -9.46 -0.26
CA ARG A 267 20.40 -8.18 -0.90
C ARG A 267 20.37 -8.20 -2.42
N PRO A 268 21.25 -8.97 -3.11
CA PRO A 268 21.26 -9.02 -4.58
C PRO A 268 20.13 -9.90 -5.11
N LEU A 269 19.55 -9.53 -6.26
CA LEU A 269 18.51 -10.33 -6.95
C LEU A 269 19.06 -11.56 -7.70
N THR A 270 20.36 -11.83 -7.64
CA THR A 270 20.99 -12.88 -8.43
C THR A 270 20.68 -14.29 -7.93
N ASP A 271 20.25 -14.41 -6.70
CA ASP A 271 19.84 -15.66 -6.03
C ASP A 271 18.35 -15.71 -5.69
N ASP A 272 17.59 -14.65 -6.06
CA ASP A 272 16.14 -14.63 -5.95
C ASP A 272 15.51 -15.67 -6.89
N PHE A 273 14.43 -16.30 -6.46
CA PHE A 273 13.70 -17.26 -7.26
C PHE A 273 12.20 -17.25 -6.97
N ALA A 274 11.41 -17.62 -7.99
CA ALA A 274 9.96 -17.75 -7.85
C ALA A 274 9.60 -18.90 -6.91
N LYS A 275 8.66 -18.69 -6.01
CA LYS A 275 8.15 -19.77 -5.15
C LYS A 275 7.13 -20.59 -5.91
N GLY A 276 7.30 -21.92 -5.91
CA GLY A 276 6.41 -22.84 -6.62
C GLY A 276 4.97 -22.85 -6.13
N TRP A 277 4.71 -22.37 -4.92
CA TRP A 277 3.36 -22.22 -4.39
C TRP A 277 2.71 -20.88 -4.78
N SER A 278 3.45 -19.87 -5.24
CA SER A 278 2.89 -18.60 -5.68
C SER A 278 2.01 -18.79 -6.92
N SER A 279 0.75 -18.37 -6.85
CA SER A 279 -0.15 -18.45 -7.99
C SER A 279 0.36 -17.61 -9.16
N ALA A 280 0.40 -18.19 -10.35
CA ALA A 280 0.77 -17.53 -11.59
C ALA A 280 0.07 -18.21 -12.77
N GLY A 281 -0.27 -17.44 -13.80
CA GLY A 281 -0.88 -17.95 -15.02
C GLY A 281 -2.00 -17.04 -15.55
N GLU A 282 -2.77 -17.60 -16.47
CA GLU A 282 -3.89 -16.91 -17.11
C GLU A 282 -5.17 -17.12 -16.32
N THR A 283 -5.97 -16.06 -16.17
CA THR A 283 -7.31 -16.09 -15.55
C THR A 283 -8.34 -16.67 -16.53
N LEU A 284 -9.57 -16.92 -16.05
CA LEU A 284 -10.67 -17.34 -16.92
C LEU A 284 -10.98 -16.33 -18.03
N ASP A 285 -10.65 -15.07 -17.82
CA ASP A 285 -10.90 -13.96 -18.74
C ASP A 285 -9.68 -13.62 -19.63
N GLY A 286 -8.63 -14.46 -19.60
CA GLY A 286 -7.45 -14.29 -20.44
C GLY A 286 -6.42 -13.28 -19.94
N HIS A 287 -6.50 -12.84 -18.68
CA HIS A 287 -5.51 -11.95 -18.10
C HIS A 287 -4.37 -12.72 -17.44
N LEU A 288 -3.13 -12.32 -17.75
CA LEU A 288 -1.96 -12.88 -17.07
C LEU A 288 -1.81 -12.28 -15.67
N LYS A 289 -1.66 -13.13 -14.67
CA LYS A 289 -1.43 -12.77 -13.26
C LYS A 289 -0.25 -13.59 -12.68
N PRO A 290 0.47 -13.04 -11.70
CA PRO A 290 0.34 -11.73 -11.06
C PRO A 290 0.80 -10.58 -11.96
N ASP A 291 0.50 -9.32 -11.58
CA ASP A 291 0.97 -8.13 -12.29
C ASP A 291 2.43 -7.80 -11.95
N ILE A 292 2.89 -8.15 -10.75
CA ILE A 292 4.25 -7.92 -10.25
C ILE A 292 4.60 -8.97 -9.20
N THR A 293 5.88 -9.17 -8.94
CA THR A 293 6.36 -10.00 -7.83
C THR A 293 7.12 -9.17 -6.80
N ALA A 294 7.13 -9.65 -5.55
CA ALA A 294 7.90 -9.08 -4.45
C ALA A 294 8.35 -10.19 -3.48
N PRO A 295 9.34 -9.95 -2.61
CA PRO A 295 9.70 -10.89 -1.57
C PRO A 295 8.50 -11.29 -0.72
N GLY A 296 8.27 -12.60 -0.57
CA GLY A 296 7.13 -13.14 0.16
C GLY A 296 7.46 -14.42 0.93
N ALA A 297 8.69 -14.92 0.86
CA ALA A 297 9.12 -16.11 1.59
C ALA A 297 9.96 -15.72 2.81
N HIS A 298 9.81 -16.45 3.91
CA HIS A 298 10.62 -16.29 5.12
C HIS A 298 10.64 -14.87 5.72
N ILE A 299 9.59 -14.09 5.50
CA ILE A 299 9.52 -12.69 5.96
C ILE A 299 9.31 -12.64 7.47
N THR A 300 10.21 -11.93 8.16
CA THR A 300 10.10 -11.65 9.59
C THR A 300 9.50 -10.27 9.81
N ALA A 301 8.40 -10.19 10.56
CA ALA A 301 7.73 -8.93 10.87
C ALA A 301 7.08 -8.96 12.26
N TYR A 302 6.70 -7.79 12.77
CA TYR A 302 6.07 -7.63 14.07
C TYR A 302 4.74 -8.40 14.15
N MET A 303 4.64 -9.26 15.12
CA MET A 303 3.46 -10.05 15.47
C MET A 303 3.62 -10.58 16.90
N PRO A 304 3.40 -9.74 17.93
CA PRO A 304 3.67 -10.10 19.33
C PRO A 304 2.69 -11.13 19.88
N THR A 305 1.50 -11.23 19.29
CA THR A 305 0.41 -12.13 19.70
C THR A 305 -0.24 -12.77 18.49
N GLY A 306 -1.13 -13.69 18.72
CA GLY A 306 -1.93 -14.36 17.69
C GLY A 306 -1.89 -15.88 17.78
N SER A 307 -2.98 -16.55 17.37
CA SER A 307 -3.08 -18.02 17.41
C SER A 307 -2.09 -18.71 16.48
N LEU A 308 -1.59 -18.01 15.43
CA LEU A 308 -0.53 -18.52 14.55
C LEU A 308 0.77 -18.78 15.31
N ARG A 309 1.13 -17.96 16.31
CA ARG A 309 2.33 -18.20 17.14
C ARG A 309 2.24 -19.51 17.93
N THR A 310 1.03 -19.87 18.36
CA THR A 310 0.80 -21.14 19.07
C THR A 310 0.83 -22.33 18.10
N LYS A 311 0.37 -22.13 16.85
CA LYS A 311 0.34 -23.19 15.83
C LYS A 311 1.73 -23.50 15.25
N ALA A 312 2.62 -22.49 15.20
CA ALA A 312 3.96 -22.62 14.64
C ALA A 312 5.01 -21.93 15.54
N PRO A 313 5.28 -22.47 16.73
CA PRO A 313 6.19 -21.85 17.70
C PRO A 313 7.63 -21.71 17.20
N ASP A 314 8.08 -22.58 16.28
CA ASP A 314 9.43 -22.56 15.69
C ASP A 314 9.67 -21.33 14.79
N ASN A 315 8.59 -20.66 14.38
CA ASN A 315 8.67 -19.45 13.57
C ASN A 315 8.72 -18.15 14.41
N ILE A 316 8.69 -18.27 15.74
CA ILE A 316 8.89 -17.15 16.64
C ILE A 316 10.36 -16.74 16.58
N VAL A 317 10.64 -15.51 16.14
CA VAL A 317 12.01 -14.99 16.02
C VAL A 317 12.49 -14.42 17.36
N ASP A 318 11.57 -13.76 18.08
CA ASP A 318 11.75 -13.31 19.47
C ASP A 318 10.35 -13.02 20.06
N ASN A 319 10.28 -12.29 21.17
CA ASN A 319 9.00 -12.03 21.84
C ASN A 319 8.01 -11.23 20.99
N SER A 320 8.47 -10.45 20.01
CA SER A 320 7.66 -9.50 19.26
C SER A 320 7.55 -9.82 17.77
N TYR A 321 8.37 -10.72 17.24
CA TYR A 321 8.44 -10.99 15.80
C TYR A 321 8.14 -12.44 15.46
N PHE A 322 7.65 -12.63 14.23
CA PHE A 322 7.29 -13.92 13.72
C PHE A 322 7.69 -14.02 12.23
N ARG A 323 8.05 -15.23 11.76
CA ARG A 323 8.46 -15.47 10.39
C ARG A 323 7.38 -16.25 9.64
N MET A 324 6.92 -15.70 8.51
CA MET A 324 5.94 -16.35 7.63
C MET A 324 6.33 -16.21 6.16
N GLY A 325 5.70 -17.03 5.31
CA GLY A 325 5.77 -16.92 3.85
C GLY A 325 4.38 -17.01 3.21
N GLY A 326 4.24 -16.39 2.06
CA GLY A 326 2.99 -16.34 1.28
C GLY A 326 2.94 -15.12 0.37
N THR A 327 2.11 -15.13 -0.66
CA THR A 327 1.79 -13.93 -1.43
C THR A 327 1.14 -12.85 -0.55
N SER A 328 0.56 -13.27 0.59
CA SER A 328 0.07 -12.39 1.65
C SER A 328 1.17 -11.52 2.27
N MET A 329 2.44 -11.95 2.25
CA MET A 329 3.60 -11.19 2.72
C MET A 329 4.21 -10.35 1.61
N ALA A 330 4.09 -10.77 0.36
CA ALA A 330 4.53 -10.01 -0.82
C ALA A 330 3.63 -8.77 -1.10
N ALA A 331 2.32 -8.90 -0.94
CA ALA A 331 1.38 -7.80 -1.16
C ALA A 331 1.67 -6.57 -0.30
N PRO A 332 1.91 -6.65 1.03
CA PRO A 332 2.25 -5.49 1.84
C PRO A 332 3.62 -4.89 1.52
N VAL A 333 4.59 -5.65 0.98
CA VAL A 333 5.84 -5.08 0.43
C VAL A 333 5.51 -4.10 -0.69
N VAL A 334 4.61 -4.47 -1.60
CA VAL A 334 4.14 -3.60 -2.69
C VAL A 334 3.33 -2.43 -2.14
N SER A 335 2.42 -2.66 -1.19
CA SER A 335 1.60 -1.60 -0.58
C SER A 335 2.45 -0.53 0.12
N GLY A 336 3.46 -0.94 0.90
CA GLY A 336 4.41 -0.03 1.52
C GLY A 336 5.24 0.72 0.47
N SER A 337 5.69 0.03 -0.59
CA SER A 337 6.42 0.66 -1.69
C SER A 337 5.59 1.71 -2.42
N ILE A 338 4.31 1.46 -2.64
CA ILE A 338 3.39 2.45 -3.21
C ILE A 338 3.24 3.67 -2.28
N ALA A 339 3.29 3.48 -0.95
CA ALA A 339 3.26 4.60 -0.03
C ALA A 339 4.50 5.50 -0.18
N LEU A 340 5.69 4.92 -0.37
CA LEU A 340 6.90 5.68 -0.71
C LEU A 340 6.76 6.43 -2.04
N LEU A 341 6.19 5.77 -3.06
CA LEU A 341 5.95 6.38 -4.38
C LEU A 341 4.96 7.54 -4.30
N LEU A 342 3.85 7.38 -3.56
CA LEU A 342 2.81 8.42 -3.43
C LEU A 342 3.24 9.57 -2.52
N GLU A 343 4.17 9.38 -1.58
CA GLU A 343 4.83 10.48 -0.88
C GLU A 343 5.68 11.31 -1.83
N ALA A 344 6.45 10.66 -2.72
CA ALA A 344 7.30 11.32 -3.71
C ALA A 344 6.48 11.94 -4.87
N ARG A 345 5.37 11.33 -5.25
CA ARG A 345 4.53 11.67 -6.41
C ARG A 345 3.04 11.56 -6.06
N PRO A 346 2.48 12.51 -5.30
CA PRO A 346 1.13 12.40 -4.71
C PRO A 346 -0.01 12.40 -5.75
N ASP A 347 0.23 12.93 -6.95
CA ASP A 347 -0.80 13.12 -7.97
C ASP A 347 -1.00 11.89 -8.89
N LEU A 348 -0.22 10.82 -8.71
CA LEU A 348 -0.35 9.61 -9.53
C LEU A 348 -1.72 8.95 -9.33
N THR A 349 -2.34 8.60 -10.47
CA THR A 349 -3.56 7.77 -10.51
C THR A 349 -3.22 6.29 -10.24
N PRO A 350 -4.20 5.45 -9.85
CA PRO A 350 -3.98 4.01 -9.72
C PRO A 350 -3.41 3.35 -10.98
N ASN A 351 -3.90 3.74 -12.16
CA ASN A 351 -3.41 3.23 -13.45
C ASN A 351 -1.95 3.62 -13.70
N GLN A 352 -1.57 4.85 -13.36
CA GLN A 352 -0.18 5.32 -13.48
C GLN A 352 0.74 4.61 -12.50
N VAL A 353 0.29 4.38 -11.27
CA VAL A 353 1.02 3.58 -10.27
C VAL A 353 1.26 2.17 -10.80
N LYS A 354 0.21 1.46 -11.22
CA LYS A 354 0.33 0.11 -11.77
C LYS A 354 1.27 0.07 -12.98
N TRP A 355 1.15 1.03 -13.90
CA TRP A 355 2.02 1.13 -15.07
C TRP A 355 3.49 1.35 -14.67
N LEU A 356 3.78 2.25 -13.73
CA LEU A 356 5.14 2.52 -13.26
C LEU A 356 5.78 1.28 -12.65
N LEU A 357 5.07 0.60 -11.73
CA LEU A 357 5.59 -0.57 -11.05
C LEU A 357 5.91 -1.70 -12.03
N THR A 358 5.01 -1.97 -12.99
CA THR A 358 5.23 -3.02 -13.99
C THR A 358 6.30 -2.64 -15.00
N LYS A 359 6.39 -1.35 -15.38
CA LYS A 359 7.39 -0.83 -16.32
C LYS A 359 8.81 -0.87 -15.78
N THR A 360 8.97 -0.62 -14.48
CA THR A 360 10.27 -0.53 -13.83
C THR A 360 10.70 -1.80 -13.09
N ALA A 361 9.85 -2.83 -13.09
CA ALA A 361 10.16 -4.13 -12.49
C ALA A 361 11.45 -4.71 -13.06
N ARG A 362 12.25 -5.34 -12.20
CA ARG A 362 13.55 -5.94 -12.56
C ARG A 362 13.41 -7.43 -12.80
N ALA A 363 14.03 -7.92 -13.87
CA ALA A 363 14.19 -9.35 -14.08
C ALA A 363 15.09 -9.97 -13.00
N TYR A 364 14.80 -11.21 -12.60
CA TYR A 364 15.61 -12.00 -11.69
C TYR A 364 16.05 -13.31 -12.33
N GLN A 365 17.07 -13.95 -11.77
CA GLN A 365 17.62 -15.17 -12.35
C GLN A 365 16.59 -16.31 -12.28
N GLY A 366 16.41 -17.01 -13.41
CA GLY A 366 15.45 -18.11 -13.49
C GLY A 366 13.98 -17.68 -13.52
N GLN A 367 13.70 -16.41 -13.77
CA GLN A 367 12.33 -15.91 -13.93
C GLN A 367 11.62 -16.70 -15.03
N PRO A 368 10.47 -17.35 -14.75
CA PRO A 368 9.72 -18.07 -15.77
C PRO A 368 9.23 -17.12 -16.87
N SER A 369 9.22 -17.61 -18.12
CA SER A 369 8.71 -16.83 -19.25
C SER A 369 7.25 -16.44 -19.02
N GLY A 370 6.92 -15.18 -19.29
CA GLY A 370 5.56 -14.64 -19.11
C GLY A 370 5.22 -14.25 -17.66
N THR A 371 6.13 -14.44 -16.70
CA THR A 371 5.94 -13.91 -15.34
C THR A 371 6.52 -12.50 -15.21
N PRO A 372 5.94 -11.64 -14.33
CA PRO A 372 6.47 -10.31 -14.10
C PRO A 372 7.80 -10.34 -13.34
N GLY A 373 8.55 -9.24 -13.44
CA GLY A 373 9.76 -9.03 -12.65
C GLY A 373 9.48 -8.70 -11.18
N VAL A 374 10.54 -8.56 -10.39
CA VAL A 374 10.50 -8.09 -9.00
C VAL A 374 10.36 -6.58 -8.98
N LEU A 375 9.54 -6.09 -8.07
CA LEU A 375 9.35 -4.67 -7.80
C LEU A 375 10.68 -3.93 -7.62
N ASP A 376 10.82 -2.78 -8.26
CA ASP A 376 11.89 -1.80 -8.04
C ASP A 376 11.28 -0.44 -7.74
N ILE A 377 11.11 -0.13 -6.47
CA ILE A 377 10.42 1.10 -6.08
C ILE A 377 11.26 2.34 -6.35
N TRP A 378 12.58 2.24 -6.22
CA TRP A 378 13.44 3.40 -6.51
C TRP A 378 13.40 3.79 -7.98
N SER A 379 13.43 2.79 -8.88
CA SER A 379 13.26 3.05 -10.31
C SER A 379 11.90 3.66 -10.67
N ALA A 380 10.82 3.27 -9.95
CA ALA A 380 9.51 3.89 -10.13
C ALA A 380 9.47 5.34 -9.63
N ILE A 381 10.05 5.63 -8.46
CA ILE A 381 10.13 6.98 -7.90
C ILE A 381 10.93 7.91 -8.82
N THR A 382 12.06 7.45 -9.34
CA THR A 382 12.99 8.26 -10.14
C THR A 382 12.72 8.22 -11.64
N TYR A 383 11.67 7.53 -12.08
CA TYR A 383 11.32 7.44 -13.50
C TYR A 383 11.10 8.81 -14.11
N SER A 384 11.84 9.15 -15.15
CA SER A 384 11.84 10.46 -15.80
C SER A 384 11.18 10.48 -17.19
N GLY A 385 10.73 9.31 -17.68
CA GLY A 385 10.04 9.21 -18.96
C GLY A 385 8.57 9.60 -18.88
N THR A 386 7.88 9.52 -20.01
CA THR A 386 6.42 9.69 -20.04
C THR A 386 5.76 8.55 -19.29
N ILE A 387 4.91 8.88 -18.32
CA ILE A 387 4.13 7.90 -17.57
C ILE A 387 2.92 7.49 -18.39
N GLY A 388 2.75 6.20 -18.62
CA GLY A 388 1.59 5.63 -19.29
C GLY A 388 0.46 5.30 -18.32
N GLU A 389 -0.61 4.76 -18.86
CA GLU A 389 -1.77 4.28 -18.10
C GLU A 389 -1.88 2.76 -18.26
N ALA A 390 -1.99 2.04 -17.15
CA ALA A 390 -2.39 0.63 -17.18
C ALA A 390 -3.90 0.51 -17.48
N ASN A 391 -4.35 -0.71 -17.69
CA ASN A 391 -5.76 -1.07 -17.84
C ASN A 391 -6.49 -0.35 -18.99
N GLN A 392 -5.77 0.16 -19.99
CA GLN A 392 -6.37 0.81 -21.15
C GLN A 392 -7.24 -0.20 -21.94
N ASN A 393 -8.43 0.23 -22.35
CA ASN A 393 -9.40 -0.55 -23.11
C ASN A 393 -9.97 -1.78 -22.39
N LEU A 394 -9.77 -1.89 -21.08
CA LEU A 394 -10.46 -2.90 -20.27
C LEU A 394 -11.86 -2.42 -19.89
N THR A 395 -12.79 -3.36 -19.86
CA THR A 395 -14.17 -3.11 -19.41
C THR A 395 -14.30 -3.50 -17.95
N MET A 396 -14.83 -2.61 -17.13
CA MET A 396 -15.17 -2.91 -15.74
C MET A 396 -16.34 -3.90 -15.66
N SER A 397 -16.48 -4.55 -14.53
CA SER A 397 -17.56 -5.50 -14.26
C SER A 397 -18.94 -4.87 -14.54
N PRO A 398 -19.84 -5.57 -15.25
CA PRO A 398 -21.22 -5.09 -15.46
C PRO A 398 -22.05 -5.06 -14.17
N LEU A 399 -21.52 -5.59 -13.06
CA LEU A 399 -22.14 -5.47 -11.73
C LEU A 399 -22.00 -4.05 -11.16
N LEU A 400 -21.07 -3.24 -11.68
CA LEU A 400 -21.01 -1.81 -11.36
C LEU A 400 -22.14 -1.07 -12.10
N ASP A 401 -22.75 -0.11 -11.41
CA ASP A 401 -23.61 0.88 -12.07
C ASP A 401 -22.74 2.10 -12.44
N PRO A 402 -22.42 2.29 -13.73
CA PRO A 402 -21.56 3.39 -14.15
C PRO A 402 -22.17 4.78 -13.92
N LEU A 403 -23.48 4.86 -13.70
CA LEU A 403 -24.17 6.13 -13.46
C LEU A 403 -24.20 6.51 -11.98
N SER A 404 -24.39 5.54 -11.09
CA SER A 404 -24.45 5.77 -9.63
C SER A 404 -23.13 5.55 -8.92
N GLY A 405 -22.16 4.86 -9.55
CA GLY A 405 -20.94 4.41 -8.92
C GLY A 405 -21.16 3.34 -7.83
N THR A 406 -22.33 2.71 -7.83
CA THR A 406 -22.69 1.66 -6.87
C THR A 406 -22.63 0.27 -7.50
N ILE A 407 -22.46 -0.76 -6.68
CA ILE A 407 -22.52 -2.14 -7.15
C ILE A 407 -23.97 -2.50 -7.43
N ASN A 408 -24.25 -2.98 -8.64
CA ASN A 408 -25.58 -3.45 -9.01
C ASN A 408 -25.81 -4.88 -8.54
N TYR A 409 -26.26 -5.05 -7.32
CA TYR A 409 -26.54 -6.37 -6.73
C TYR A 409 -27.66 -7.16 -7.42
N SER A 410 -28.50 -6.53 -8.26
CA SER A 410 -29.54 -7.23 -9.00
C SER A 410 -29.01 -8.14 -10.12
N ASN A 411 -27.76 -7.90 -10.54
CA ASN A 411 -27.06 -8.73 -11.53
C ASN A 411 -26.25 -9.88 -10.89
N THR A 412 -26.16 -9.92 -9.57
CA THR A 412 -25.47 -11.03 -8.88
C THR A 412 -26.29 -12.31 -9.00
N LEU A 413 -25.66 -13.36 -9.52
CA LEU A 413 -26.24 -14.72 -9.52
C LEU A 413 -26.35 -15.21 -8.06
N TRP A 414 -27.53 -15.12 -7.50
CA TRP A 414 -27.85 -15.71 -6.20
C TRP A 414 -27.71 -17.24 -6.29
N GLY A 415 -26.60 -17.78 -5.82
CA GLY A 415 -26.43 -19.23 -5.83
C GLY A 415 -25.15 -19.78 -5.23
N ASN A 416 -24.11 -19.00 -5.03
CA ASN A 416 -22.81 -19.51 -4.59
C ASN A 416 -22.36 -18.91 -3.24
N THR A 417 -23.22 -18.86 -2.26
CA THR A 417 -22.80 -18.65 -0.87
C THR A 417 -22.11 -19.92 -0.36
N LEU A 418 -20.79 -19.94 -0.44
CA LEU A 418 -19.97 -20.98 0.16
C LEU A 418 -19.85 -20.71 1.66
N TRP A 419 -20.65 -21.37 2.44
CA TRP A 419 -20.51 -21.45 3.88
C TRP A 419 -19.28 -22.30 4.22
N GLY A 420 -18.27 -21.73 4.83
CA GLY A 420 -17.32 -22.50 5.63
C GLY A 420 -15.90 -22.71 5.11
N ASN A 421 -15.42 -21.97 4.10
CA ASN A 421 -14.04 -22.08 3.70
C ASN A 421 -13.19 -20.89 4.22
N THR A 422 -12.07 -21.23 4.83
CA THR A 422 -11.02 -20.31 5.29
C THR A 422 -10.47 -19.55 4.10
N LEU A 423 -10.56 -18.22 4.08
CA LEU A 423 -9.92 -17.36 3.07
C LEU A 423 -8.38 -17.49 3.05
N TRP A 424 -7.82 -18.11 4.06
CA TRP A 424 -6.39 -18.32 4.29
C TRP A 424 -5.94 -19.75 3.89
N GLY A 425 -6.74 -20.43 3.04
CA GLY A 425 -6.54 -21.84 2.70
C GLY A 425 -5.12 -22.20 2.29
N ASN A 426 -4.52 -23.06 3.07
CA ASN A 426 -3.46 -24.02 2.79
C ASN A 426 -2.06 -23.56 2.42
N ALA A 427 -1.62 -22.32 2.63
CA ALA A 427 -0.25 -22.03 2.26
C ALA A 427 0.37 -20.88 3.06
N PHE A 428 0.55 -21.13 4.33
CA PHE A 428 1.68 -20.49 5.01
C PHE A 428 2.86 -21.45 4.94
N GLU A 429 4.02 -21.02 4.42
CA GLU A 429 5.28 -21.62 4.82
C GLU A 429 5.47 -21.27 6.31
N LEU A 430 4.99 -22.14 7.15
CA LEU A 430 5.23 -22.13 8.58
C LEU A 430 6.58 -22.72 8.88
#